data_822661831efb3e6aaaea625e23454401
#
_entry.id   822661831efb3e6aaaea625e23454401
#
_cell.length_a   1.000
_cell.length_b   1.000
_cell.length_c   1.000
_cell.angle_alpha   90.00
_cell.angle_beta   90.00
_cell.angle_gamma   90.00
#
_symmetry.space_group_name_H-M   'P 1'
#
loop_
_entity.id
_entity.type
_entity.pdbx_description
1 polymer ?
#
loop_
_entity_poly.entity_id
_entity_poly.type
_entity_poly.pdbx_seq_one_letter_code
_entity_poly.pdbx_strand_id
1 'polypeptide(L)'
;MSLRGARLLGLAVTALCLALLAACGGPDTAPRPPSSSAPPAKAPKGTYKPYTVGGKTYRPLTTADGYVEEGTASWYGEPFHGRRTASGTVYDMYQLTAAHKLLPMNTRLKVTNLENGRSVELTVNDRGPFVGDRIIDLSYGSALKLGMAGQGLVPVRIESVGAVEGLHDGDLDGAFYVQVGAFVNRANAERLATGLRQNGHPQTRVEMADVAGTTFWRVQIGVYPTLSRAETARDRLAATYTGAFILNSR
;
A
#
# COMPACT_ATOMS: atom_id res chain seq x y z
N MET A 1 -82.76 37.89 -1.19
CA MET A 1 -82.90 39.11 -0.39
C MET A 1 -81.45 39.47 0.00
N SER A 2 -80.89 40.42 -0.74
CA SER A 2 -80.79 41.83 -0.37
C SER A 2 -79.72 42.03 0.72
N LEU A 3 -78.76 42.82 0.69
CA LEU A 3 -78.33 43.99 -0.09
C LEU A 3 -76.99 44.44 0.55
N ARG A 4 -76.02 44.82 -0.29
CA ARG A 4 -75.36 46.16 -0.23
C ARG A 4 -74.54 46.43 1.06
N GLY A 5 -73.44 46.96 1.02
CA GLY A 5 -72.77 48.00 0.19
C GLY A 5 -71.39 48.15 0.81
N ALA A 6 -70.46 48.41 0.07
CA ALA A 6 -70.04 49.68 -0.55
C ALA A 6 -69.02 50.47 0.30
N ARG A 7 -67.88 50.70 -0.38
CA ARG A 7 -67.08 51.96 -0.39
C ARG A 7 -66.19 52.22 0.86
N LEU A 8 -65.08 52.74 0.79
CA LEU A 8 -64.21 53.41 -0.19
C LEU A 8 -62.93 53.85 0.58
N LEU A 9 -61.85 53.92 -0.15
CA LEU A 9 -60.75 54.87 -0.04
C LEU A 9 -59.92 54.91 1.25
N GLY A 10 -58.68 54.84 1.01
CA GLY A 10 -57.60 55.34 1.85
C GLY A 10 -56.24 55.08 1.25
N LEU A 11 -55.85 56.04 0.44
CA LEU A 11 -54.54 56.19 -0.22
C LEU A 11 -53.42 56.26 0.80
N ALA A 12 -52.27 55.77 0.33
CA ALA A 12 -50.91 56.22 0.53
C ALA A 12 -50.32 56.14 1.96
N VAL A 13 -49.20 55.51 2.06
CA VAL A 13 -47.88 56.14 2.16
C VAL A 13 -46.82 55.07 2.23
N THR A 14 -46.01 55.08 1.23
CA THR A 14 -44.59 54.70 1.18
C THR A 14 -43.93 54.54 2.54
N ALA A 15 -43.36 53.38 2.81
CA ALA A 15 -42.09 53.28 3.48
C ALA A 15 -41.39 51.97 3.08
N LEU A 16 -40.48 52.15 2.26
CA LEU A 16 -39.29 51.34 1.95
C LEU A 16 -38.72 50.69 3.22
N CYS A 17 -38.90 49.40 3.36
CA CYS A 17 -38.01 48.57 4.18
C CYS A 17 -37.50 47.43 3.30
N LEU A 18 -36.36 47.67 2.65
CA LEU A 18 -35.48 46.68 2.09
C LEU A 18 -34.94 45.85 3.25
N ALA A 19 -35.62 44.77 3.64
CA ALA A 19 -35.02 43.75 4.49
C ALA A 19 -34.31 42.79 3.54
N LEU A 20 -33.00 42.94 3.43
CA LEU A 20 -32.07 41.99 2.88
C LEU A 20 -32.20 40.69 3.66
N LEU A 21 -32.95 39.74 3.16
CA LEU A 21 -32.78 38.32 3.49
C LEU A 21 -31.61 37.83 2.67
N ALA A 22 -30.41 38.04 3.21
CA ALA A 22 -29.23 37.32 2.80
C ALA A 22 -29.45 35.85 3.17
N ALA A 23 -29.95 35.06 2.24
CA ALA A 23 -29.87 33.62 2.30
C ALA A 23 -28.39 33.26 2.19
N CYS A 24 -27.75 33.03 3.34
CA CYS A 24 -26.48 32.36 3.41
C CYS A 24 -26.68 30.89 3.02
N GLY A 25 -26.80 30.63 1.73
CA GLY A 25 -26.48 29.35 1.15
C GLY A 25 -24.97 29.19 1.17
N GLY A 26 -24.42 28.66 2.27
CA GLY A 26 -23.05 28.20 2.28
C GLY A 26 -22.91 27.11 1.25
N PRO A 27 -21.85 27.13 0.43
CA PRO A 27 -21.58 26.00 -0.46
C PRO A 27 -21.35 24.78 0.41
N ASP A 28 -22.11 23.72 0.20
CA ASP A 28 -21.82 22.38 0.67
C ASP A 28 -20.43 22.01 0.16
N THR A 29 -19.41 22.33 0.93
CA THR A 29 -18.07 21.80 0.77
C THR A 29 -18.05 20.39 1.30
N ALA A 30 -18.67 19.49 0.53
CA ALA A 30 -18.29 18.08 0.64
C ALA A 30 -16.76 18.03 0.51
N PRO A 31 -16.04 17.35 1.43
CA PRO A 31 -14.60 17.27 1.34
C PRO A 31 -14.23 16.67 -0.01
N ARG A 32 -13.55 17.46 -0.84
CA ARG A 32 -13.04 17.04 -2.15
C ARG A 32 -12.12 15.85 -1.90
N PRO A 33 -12.37 14.67 -2.50
CA PRO A 33 -11.45 13.57 -2.37
C PRO A 33 -10.07 14.03 -2.83
N PRO A 34 -8.99 13.76 -2.08
CA PRO A 34 -7.64 14.15 -2.49
C PRO A 34 -7.36 13.56 -3.87
N SER A 35 -6.90 14.40 -4.79
CA SER A 35 -6.51 13.97 -6.13
C SER A 35 -5.34 13.00 -6.00
N SER A 36 -5.52 11.76 -6.41
CA SER A 36 -4.55 10.68 -6.29
C SER A 36 -3.42 10.76 -7.34
N SER A 37 -2.78 11.92 -7.46
CA SER A 37 -1.68 12.12 -8.41
C SER A 37 -0.29 12.14 -7.77
N ALA A 38 -0.17 11.69 -6.52
CA ALA A 38 1.16 11.44 -5.97
C ALA A 38 1.71 10.15 -6.59
N PRO A 39 2.93 10.16 -7.17
CA PRO A 39 3.55 8.94 -7.64
C PRO A 39 3.67 7.95 -6.48
N PRO A 40 3.48 6.63 -6.72
CA PRO A 40 3.57 5.62 -5.67
C PRO A 40 4.93 5.74 -4.97
N ALA A 41 4.89 5.78 -3.64
CA ALA A 41 6.11 5.78 -2.85
C ALA A 41 6.93 4.53 -3.17
N LYS A 42 8.26 4.69 -3.33
CA LYS A 42 9.16 3.56 -3.58
C LYS A 42 8.97 2.50 -2.50
N ALA A 43 8.85 1.22 -2.91
CA ALA A 43 8.70 0.11 -1.99
C ALA A 43 9.88 0.07 -1.00
N PRO A 44 9.64 0.00 0.31
CA PRO A 44 10.72 0.02 1.29
C PRO A 44 11.56 -1.24 1.22
N LYS A 45 12.82 -1.10 1.64
CA LYS A 45 13.78 -2.21 1.76
C LYS A 45 13.16 -3.36 2.58
N GLY A 46 13.08 -4.57 2.01
CA GLY A 46 12.61 -5.76 2.71
C GLY A 46 11.18 -6.20 2.46
N THR A 47 10.41 -5.52 1.59
CA THR A 47 9.02 -5.90 1.28
C THR A 47 8.87 -7.21 0.51
N TYR A 48 9.95 -7.72 -0.08
CA TYR A 48 10.00 -9.05 -0.75
C TYR A 48 10.47 -10.17 0.17
N LYS A 49 10.82 -9.85 1.42
CA LYS A 49 11.29 -10.81 2.40
C LYS A 49 10.13 -11.71 2.86
N PRO A 50 10.33 -13.04 2.97
CA PRO A 50 9.37 -13.89 3.65
C PRO A 50 9.10 -13.37 5.06
N TYR A 51 7.85 -13.42 5.48
CA TYR A 51 7.44 -12.96 6.80
C TYR A 51 6.47 -13.96 7.42
N THR A 52 6.42 -14.01 8.75
CA THR A 52 5.60 -14.97 9.50
C THR A 52 4.58 -14.23 10.35
N VAL A 53 3.32 -14.63 10.22
CA VAL A 53 2.21 -14.14 11.05
C VAL A 53 1.39 -15.34 11.51
N GLY A 54 1.09 -15.43 12.81
CA GLY A 54 0.31 -16.51 13.36
C GLY A 54 0.91 -17.90 13.09
N GLY A 55 2.24 -18.03 13.04
CA GLY A 55 2.93 -19.29 12.73
C GLY A 55 2.94 -19.69 11.25
N LYS A 56 2.25 -18.96 10.38
CA LYS A 56 2.24 -19.19 8.92
C LYS A 56 3.23 -18.27 8.23
N THR A 57 4.12 -18.85 7.41
CA THR A 57 5.09 -18.10 6.62
C THR A 57 4.52 -17.76 5.26
N TYR A 58 4.58 -16.49 4.92
CA TYR A 58 4.16 -15.91 3.63
C TYR A 58 5.41 -15.53 2.83
N ARG A 59 5.42 -15.89 1.54
CA ARG A 59 6.49 -15.54 0.60
C ARG A 59 5.91 -14.59 -0.43
N PRO A 60 6.24 -13.28 -0.40
CA PRO A 60 5.77 -12.34 -1.40
C PRO A 60 6.15 -12.80 -2.82
N LEU A 61 5.26 -12.56 -3.76
CA LEU A 61 5.50 -12.80 -5.17
C LEU A 61 6.58 -11.84 -5.70
N THR A 62 7.30 -12.27 -6.70
CA THR A 62 8.32 -11.46 -7.39
C THR A 62 7.69 -10.50 -8.38
N THR A 63 6.54 -10.88 -8.93
CA THR A 63 5.80 -10.11 -9.94
C THR A 63 4.30 -10.16 -9.66
N ALA A 64 3.59 -9.18 -10.17
CA ALA A 64 2.12 -9.15 -10.24
C ALA A 64 1.62 -9.24 -11.69
N ASP A 65 2.52 -9.47 -12.65
CA ASP A 65 2.14 -9.48 -14.06
C ASP A 65 1.11 -10.58 -14.36
N GLY A 66 0.02 -10.20 -15.02
CA GLY A 66 -1.09 -11.11 -15.31
C GLY A 66 -1.83 -11.66 -14.07
N TYR A 67 -1.58 -11.12 -12.88
CA TYR A 67 -2.22 -11.63 -11.67
C TYR A 67 -3.73 -11.38 -11.69
N VAL A 68 -4.47 -12.46 -11.50
CA VAL A 68 -5.94 -12.44 -11.36
C VAL A 68 -6.31 -13.39 -10.23
N GLU A 69 -7.16 -12.95 -9.30
CA GLU A 69 -7.71 -13.78 -8.23
C GLU A 69 -9.15 -13.36 -7.92
N GLU A 70 -9.99 -14.34 -7.60
CA GLU A 70 -11.34 -14.11 -7.09
C GLU A 70 -11.44 -14.64 -5.66
N GLY A 71 -12.16 -13.90 -4.81
CA GLY A 71 -12.33 -14.27 -3.41
C GLY A 71 -13.02 -13.16 -2.62
N THR A 72 -12.97 -13.27 -1.30
CA THR A 72 -13.62 -12.33 -0.40
C THR A 72 -12.71 -11.16 -0.05
N ALA A 73 -13.22 -9.94 -0.20
CA ALA A 73 -12.62 -8.72 0.32
C ALA A 73 -13.27 -8.29 1.64
N SER A 74 -12.48 -7.64 2.50
CA SER A 74 -12.99 -6.78 3.56
C SER A 74 -12.39 -5.38 3.46
N TRP A 75 -12.67 -4.54 4.44
CA TRP A 75 -12.02 -3.23 4.54
C TRP A 75 -11.64 -2.92 5.99
N TYR A 76 -10.66 -2.05 6.16
CA TYR A 76 -10.16 -1.59 7.46
C TYR A 76 -10.16 -0.06 7.52
N GLY A 77 -10.47 0.47 8.69
CA GLY A 77 -10.75 1.88 8.88
C GLY A 77 -10.02 2.48 10.06
N GLU A 78 -10.74 3.25 10.85
CA GLU A 78 -10.27 4.15 11.88
C GLU A 78 -9.22 3.59 12.86
N PRO A 79 -9.30 2.38 13.39
CA PRO A 79 -8.29 1.85 14.31
C PRO A 79 -6.88 1.77 13.74
N PHE A 80 -6.74 1.80 12.40
CA PHE A 80 -5.47 1.70 11.68
C PHE A 80 -5.01 3.04 11.08
N HIS A 81 -5.91 4.02 11.00
CA HIS A 81 -5.59 5.34 10.45
C HIS A 81 -4.41 6.00 11.18
N GLY A 82 -3.47 6.55 10.43
CA GLY A 82 -2.26 7.15 10.96
C GLY A 82 -1.14 6.17 11.35
N ARG A 83 -1.36 4.86 11.31
CA ARG A 83 -0.32 3.86 11.57
C ARG A 83 0.55 3.60 10.33
N ARG A 84 1.75 3.09 10.54
CA ARG A 84 2.61 2.70 9.42
C ARG A 84 2.17 1.39 8.83
N THR A 85 2.08 1.36 7.50
CA THR A 85 1.83 0.15 6.70
C THR A 85 3.11 -0.67 6.53
N ALA A 86 3.00 -1.87 5.99
CA ALA A 86 4.16 -2.70 5.65
C ALA A 86 5.05 -2.06 4.58
N SER A 87 4.54 -1.18 3.74
CA SER A 87 5.34 -0.38 2.81
C SER A 87 6.11 0.78 3.48
N GLY A 88 5.85 1.04 4.78
CA GLY A 88 6.46 2.12 5.54
C GLY A 88 5.75 3.48 5.38
N THR A 89 4.74 3.58 4.52
CA THR A 89 3.90 4.77 4.41
C THR A 89 2.94 4.87 5.59
N VAL A 90 2.43 6.06 5.86
CA VAL A 90 1.36 6.23 6.85
C VAL A 90 0.04 5.84 6.20
N TYR A 91 -0.73 4.98 6.88
CA TYR A 91 -2.05 4.58 6.41
C TYR A 91 -3.03 5.75 6.49
N ASP A 92 -3.57 6.13 5.36
CA ASP A 92 -4.70 7.05 5.26
C ASP A 92 -5.91 6.25 4.75
N MET A 93 -6.91 6.09 5.62
CA MET A 93 -8.09 5.28 5.31
C MET A 93 -8.93 5.83 4.13
N TYR A 94 -8.75 7.08 3.73
CA TYR A 94 -9.47 7.70 2.61
C TYR A 94 -8.77 7.54 1.27
N GLN A 95 -7.49 7.17 1.24
CA GLN A 95 -6.76 6.89 0.00
C GLN A 95 -7.20 5.55 -0.61
N LEU A 96 -6.98 5.40 -1.93
CA LEU A 96 -7.30 4.18 -2.66
C LEU A 96 -6.13 3.19 -2.54
N THR A 97 -6.12 2.44 -1.43
CA THR A 97 -5.08 1.47 -1.10
C THR A 97 -5.67 0.16 -0.60
N ALA A 98 -4.82 -0.87 -0.52
CA ALA A 98 -5.21 -2.16 0.01
C ALA A 98 -4.01 -2.90 0.66
N ALA A 99 -4.35 -3.88 1.50
CA ALA A 99 -3.44 -4.89 2.02
C ALA A 99 -3.62 -6.21 1.27
N HIS A 100 -2.50 -6.81 0.83
CA HIS A 100 -2.48 -8.12 0.20
C HIS A 100 -1.33 -8.98 0.74
N LYS A 101 -1.59 -10.31 0.88
CA LYS A 101 -0.62 -11.23 1.50
C LYS A 101 0.68 -11.36 0.71
N LEU A 102 0.58 -11.48 -0.62
CA LEU A 102 1.68 -11.93 -1.46
C LEU A 102 2.11 -10.93 -2.53
N LEU A 103 1.22 -10.09 -3.04
CA LEU A 103 1.55 -9.18 -4.13
C LEU A 103 2.69 -8.22 -3.76
N PRO A 104 3.56 -7.87 -4.70
CA PRO A 104 4.57 -6.84 -4.49
C PRO A 104 3.96 -5.54 -3.98
N MET A 105 4.69 -4.79 -3.15
CA MET A 105 4.27 -3.45 -2.79
C MET A 105 4.27 -2.53 -4.00
N ASN A 106 3.36 -1.56 -4.00
CA ASN A 106 3.08 -0.65 -5.11
C ASN A 106 2.42 -1.31 -6.33
N THR A 107 2.03 -2.59 -6.26
CA THR A 107 1.18 -3.20 -7.29
C THR A 107 -0.10 -2.39 -7.43
N ARG A 108 -0.40 -1.99 -8.66
CA ARG A 108 -1.70 -1.41 -9.01
C ARG A 108 -2.67 -2.54 -9.31
N LEU A 109 -3.84 -2.49 -8.69
CA LEU A 109 -4.91 -3.45 -8.88
C LEU A 109 -6.17 -2.73 -9.35
N LYS A 110 -6.87 -3.34 -10.29
CA LYS A 110 -8.30 -3.13 -10.50
C LYS A 110 -9.04 -4.15 -9.63
N VAL A 111 -9.84 -3.66 -8.71
CA VAL A 111 -10.73 -4.48 -7.88
C VAL A 111 -12.14 -4.28 -8.35
N THR A 112 -12.85 -5.38 -8.63
CA THR A 112 -14.25 -5.36 -9.07
C THR A 112 -15.10 -6.09 -8.03
N ASN A 113 -16.13 -5.42 -7.52
CA ASN A 113 -17.13 -6.03 -6.67
C ASN A 113 -18.09 -6.85 -7.54
N LEU A 114 -18.13 -8.17 -7.32
CA LEU A 114 -18.89 -9.10 -8.15
C LEU A 114 -20.41 -9.04 -7.90
N GLU A 115 -20.86 -8.41 -6.80
CA GLU A 115 -22.28 -8.26 -6.51
C GLU A 115 -22.93 -7.09 -7.26
N ASN A 116 -22.18 -6.00 -7.48
CA ASN A 116 -22.75 -4.78 -8.07
C ASN A 116 -22.02 -4.29 -9.32
N GLY A 117 -20.94 -4.96 -9.73
CA GLY A 117 -20.14 -4.64 -10.92
C GLY A 117 -19.28 -3.37 -10.80
N ARG A 118 -19.27 -2.68 -9.66
CA ARG A 118 -18.41 -1.50 -9.47
C ARG A 118 -16.95 -1.91 -9.38
N SER A 119 -16.08 -1.08 -9.94
CA SER A 119 -14.64 -1.31 -9.85
C SER A 119 -13.89 -0.05 -9.41
N VAL A 120 -12.71 -0.28 -8.82
CA VAL A 120 -11.78 0.79 -8.42
C VAL A 120 -10.35 0.34 -8.71
N GLU A 121 -9.52 1.28 -9.19
CA GLU A 121 -8.08 1.09 -9.22
C GLU A 121 -7.47 1.59 -7.92
N LEU A 122 -6.58 0.80 -7.34
CA LEU A 122 -5.93 1.08 -6.07
C LEU A 122 -4.49 0.54 -6.06
N THR A 123 -3.74 0.89 -5.01
CA THR A 123 -2.36 0.44 -4.84
C THR A 123 -2.21 -0.43 -3.59
N VAL A 124 -1.51 -1.55 -3.73
CA VAL A 124 -1.12 -2.40 -2.60
C VAL A 124 0.02 -1.73 -1.83
N ASN A 125 -0.22 -1.39 -0.57
CA ASN A 125 0.77 -0.75 0.29
C ASN A 125 0.93 -1.41 1.66
N ASP A 126 0.15 -2.47 1.94
CA ASP A 126 0.20 -3.16 3.22
C ASP A 126 0.13 -4.68 3.08
N ARG A 127 0.36 -5.41 4.19
CA ARG A 127 0.29 -6.86 4.31
C ARG A 127 -0.96 -7.28 5.09
N GLY A 128 -1.62 -8.30 4.59
CA GLY A 128 -2.88 -8.88 5.09
C GLY A 128 -3.75 -9.33 3.93
N PRO A 129 -4.95 -9.82 4.20
CA PRO A 129 -5.55 -10.17 5.48
C PRO A 129 -4.96 -11.43 6.11
N PHE A 130 -4.96 -11.50 7.45
CA PHE A 130 -4.47 -12.68 8.18
C PHE A 130 -5.57 -13.44 8.92
N VAL A 131 -6.83 -13.03 8.75
CA VAL A 131 -8.00 -13.64 9.39
C VAL A 131 -8.95 -14.15 8.32
N GLY A 132 -9.38 -15.41 8.44
CA GLY A 132 -10.27 -16.08 7.49
C GLY A 132 -9.66 -16.26 6.10
N ASP A 133 -10.53 -16.52 5.11
CA ASP A 133 -10.15 -16.84 3.73
C ASP A 133 -10.16 -15.61 2.81
N ARG A 134 -10.13 -14.42 3.38
CA ARG A 134 -10.08 -13.16 2.62
C ARG A 134 -8.80 -13.08 1.80
N ILE A 135 -8.93 -12.54 0.59
CA ILE A 135 -7.80 -12.33 -0.33
C ILE A 135 -7.22 -10.93 -0.20
N ILE A 136 -8.04 -9.94 0.10
CA ILE A 136 -7.65 -8.52 0.15
C ILE A 136 -8.41 -7.77 1.24
N ASP A 137 -7.75 -6.84 1.92
CA ASP A 137 -8.37 -5.86 2.79
C ASP A 137 -8.22 -4.46 2.18
N LEU A 138 -9.33 -3.79 1.96
CA LEU A 138 -9.39 -2.49 1.29
C LEU A 138 -9.34 -1.35 2.29
N SER A 139 -8.82 -0.21 1.89
CA SER A 139 -9.05 1.03 2.63
C SER A 139 -10.54 1.41 2.63
N TYR A 140 -10.96 2.21 3.59
CA TYR A 140 -12.33 2.74 3.64
C TYR A 140 -12.71 3.51 2.37
N GLY A 141 -11.80 4.34 1.84
CA GLY A 141 -12.00 5.06 0.58
C GLY A 141 -12.22 4.12 -0.61
N SER A 142 -11.48 3.01 -0.68
CA SER A 142 -11.68 1.98 -1.70
C SER A 142 -13.03 1.27 -1.52
N ALA A 143 -13.40 0.94 -0.27
CA ALA A 143 -14.67 0.29 0.05
C ALA A 143 -15.89 1.17 -0.31
N LEU A 144 -15.80 2.48 -0.08
CA LEU A 144 -16.83 3.44 -0.51
C LEU A 144 -17.00 3.45 -2.03
N LYS A 145 -15.89 3.48 -2.79
CA LYS A 145 -15.93 3.45 -4.27
C LYS A 145 -16.56 2.18 -4.80
N LEU A 146 -16.27 1.03 -4.18
CA LEU A 146 -16.84 -0.27 -4.54
C LEU A 146 -18.28 -0.47 -4.06
N GLY A 147 -18.81 0.45 -3.24
CA GLY A 147 -20.15 0.35 -2.69
C GLY A 147 -20.30 -0.77 -1.65
N MET A 148 -19.22 -1.11 -0.91
CA MET A 148 -19.22 -2.20 0.06
C MET A 148 -19.02 -1.75 1.52
N ALA A 149 -18.85 -0.48 1.78
CA ALA A 149 -18.54 0.02 3.12
C ALA A 149 -19.60 -0.34 4.19
N GLY A 150 -20.85 -0.54 3.78
CA GLY A 150 -21.94 -0.98 4.67
C GLY A 150 -22.09 -2.49 4.85
N GLN A 151 -21.45 -3.30 3.99
CA GLN A 151 -21.61 -4.78 3.99
C GLN A 151 -20.47 -5.49 4.72
N GLY A 152 -19.29 -4.90 4.78
CA GLY A 152 -18.12 -5.45 5.46
C GLY A 152 -17.36 -6.52 4.67
N LEU A 153 -18.03 -7.51 4.11
CA LEU A 153 -17.46 -8.58 3.30
C LEU A 153 -18.19 -8.67 1.97
N VAL A 154 -17.47 -8.72 0.84
CA VAL A 154 -18.04 -8.92 -0.48
C VAL A 154 -17.14 -9.80 -1.36
N PRO A 155 -17.71 -10.57 -2.31
CA PRO A 155 -16.92 -11.24 -3.33
C PRO A 155 -16.36 -10.23 -4.32
N VAL A 156 -15.07 -10.35 -4.59
CA VAL A 156 -14.35 -9.48 -5.53
C VAL A 156 -13.50 -10.28 -6.50
N ARG A 157 -13.25 -9.68 -7.66
CA ARG A 157 -12.19 -10.05 -8.57
C ARG A 157 -11.11 -8.97 -8.51
N ILE A 158 -9.86 -9.38 -8.34
CA ILE A 158 -8.70 -8.50 -8.38
C ILE A 158 -7.85 -8.83 -9.60
N GLU A 159 -7.38 -7.80 -10.29
CA GLU A 159 -6.58 -7.90 -11.50
C GLU A 159 -5.44 -6.90 -11.42
N SER A 160 -4.20 -7.32 -11.72
CA SER A 160 -3.10 -6.39 -11.81
C SER A 160 -3.27 -5.47 -13.02
N VAL A 161 -3.01 -4.17 -12.84
CA VAL A 161 -3.16 -3.15 -13.89
C VAL A 161 -1.81 -2.54 -14.19
N GLY A 162 -1.33 -2.77 -15.41
CA GLY A 162 -0.06 -2.23 -15.90
C GLY A 162 1.18 -2.93 -15.31
N ALA A 163 2.33 -2.60 -15.84
CA ALA A 163 3.60 -3.09 -15.32
C ALA A 163 3.89 -2.47 -13.94
N VAL A 164 4.39 -3.28 -13.00
CA VAL A 164 5.02 -2.77 -11.79
C VAL A 164 6.30 -2.04 -12.23
N GLU A 165 6.53 -0.82 -11.71
CA GLU A 165 7.73 -0.05 -12.07
C GLU A 165 9.00 -0.87 -11.82
N GLY A 166 9.79 -1.05 -12.89
CA GLY A 166 10.99 -1.88 -12.87
C GLY A 166 10.75 -3.36 -13.15
N LEU A 167 9.54 -3.77 -13.58
CA LEU A 167 9.27 -5.13 -14.01
C LEU A 167 9.57 -5.27 -15.51
N HIS A 168 10.54 -6.13 -15.84
CA HIS A 168 10.86 -6.53 -17.23
C HIS A 168 10.80 -8.05 -17.33
N ASP A 169 10.10 -8.56 -18.34
CA ASP A 169 9.97 -10.01 -18.63
C ASP A 169 9.58 -10.86 -17.41
N GLY A 170 8.74 -10.33 -16.54
CA GLY A 170 8.29 -11.02 -15.31
C GLY A 170 9.30 -11.00 -14.16
N ASP A 171 10.41 -10.26 -14.29
CA ASP A 171 11.39 -10.06 -13.22
C ASP A 171 11.50 -8.59 -12.81
N LEU A 172 11.82 -8.34 -11.55
CA LEU A 172 12.00 -6.98 -11.03
C LEU A 172 13.45 -6.53 -11.19
N ASP A 173 13.66 -5.48 -11.98
CA ASP A 173 14.95 -4.80 -12.06
C ASP A 173 15.26 -4.03 -10.79
N GLY A 174 16.51 -4.07 -10.37
CA GLY A 174 16.93 -3.38 -9.18
C GLY A 174 18.38 -3.57 -8.81
N ALA A 175 18.76 -2.99 -7.70
CA ALA A 175 20.02 -3.26 -7.04
C ALA A 175 19.76 -4.13 -5.81
N PHE A 176 19.75 -5.45 -6.02
CA PHE A 176 19.46 -6.40 -4.96
C PHE A 176 20.75 -6.93 -4.32
N TYR A 177 20.69 -7.17 -3.02
CA TYR A 177 21.78 -7.74 -2.23
C TYR A 177 21.25 -8.89 -1.39
N VAL A 178 22.08 -9.92 -1.20
CA VAL A 178 21.80 -10.99 -0.24
C VAL A 178 22.57 -10.69 1.04
N GLN A 179 21.88 -10.38 2.10
CA GLN A 179 22.49 -10.23 3.43
C GLN A 179 22.67 -11.60 4.07
N VAL A 180 23.90 -11.92 4.45
CA VAL A 180 24.27 -13.22 5.04
C VAL A 180 24.64 -13.11 6.51
N GLY A 181 24.80 -11.91 7.05
CA GLY A 181 25.08 -11.69 8.47
C GLY A 181 24.93 -10.23 8.88
N ALA A 182 24.78 -10.03 10.20
CA ALA A 182 24.80 -8.71 10.83
C ALA A 182 25.52 -8.83 12.18
N PHE A 183 26.46 -7.95 12.44
CA PHE A 183 27.34 -8.01 13.61
C PHE A 183 27.41 -6.66 14.32
N VAL A 184 27.40 -6.67 15.63
CA VAL A 184 27.69 -5.46 16.43
C VAL A 184 29.19 -5.10 16.32
N ASN A 185 30.06 -6.10 16.24
CA ASN A 185 31.50 -5.88 16.08
C ASN A 185 31.89 -5.87 14.60
N ARG A 186 32.43 -4.73 14.13
CA ARG A 186 32.88 -4.53 12.75
C ARG A 186 33.91 -5.56 12.29
N ALA A 187 34.88 -5.92 13.16
CA ALA A 187 35.93 -6.87 12.81
C ALA A 187 35.37 -8.27 12.45
N ASN A 188 34.27 -8.68 13.09
CA ASN A 188 33.60 -9.93 12.76
C ASN A 188 32.94 -9.88 11.37
N ALA A 189 32.30 -8.75 11.03
CA ALA A 189 31.71 -8.53 9.71
C ALA A 189 32.79 -8.53 8.62
N GLU A 190 33.91 -7.84 8.86
CA GLU A 190 35.02 -7.78 7.88
C GLU A 190 35.68 -9.15 7.68
N ARG A 191 35.85 -9.94 8.74
CA ARG A 191 36.37 -11.34 8.60
C ARG A 191 35.46 -12.18 7.72
N LEU A 192 34.15 -12.14 7.96
CA LEU A 192 33.18 -12.86 7.11
C LEU A 192 33.24 -12.36 5.67
N ALA A 193 33.25 -11.03 5.48
CA ALA A 193 33.29 -10.43 4.15
C ALA A 193 34.57 -10.83 3.38
N THR A 194 35.71 -10.84 4.05
CA THR A 194 37.00 -11.27 3.46
C THR A 194 36.94 -12.73 3.04
N GLY A 195 36.45 -13.61 3.91
CA GLY A 195 36.27 -15.03 3.56
C GLY A 195 35.35 -15.23 2.37
N LEU A 196 34.24 -14.49 2.29
CA LEU A 196 33.31 -14.55 1.17
C LEU A 196 33.97 -14.08 -0.16
N ARG A 197 34.73 -12.99 -0.13
CA ARG A 197 35.45 -12.50 -1.32
C ARG A 197 36.44 -13.53 -1.84
N GLN A 198 37.15 -14.23 -0.93
CA GLN A 198 38.09 -15.30 -1.29
C GLN A 198 37.42 -16.57 -1.83
N ASN A 199 36.17 -16.80 -1.41
CA ASN A 199 35.39 -18.00 -1.79
C ASN A 199 34.37 -17.72 -2.92
N GLY A 200 34.72 -16.85 -3.88
CA GLY A 200 33.93 -16.67 -5.11
C GLY A 200 32.83 -15.60 -5.05
N HIS A 201 32.82 -14.76 -3.99
CA HIS A 201 31.89 -13.65 -3.85
C HIS A 201 32.61 -12.29 -3.80
N PRO A 202 33.31 -11.88 -4.90
CA PRO A 202 34.16 -10.67 -4.88
C PRO A 202 33.37 -9.37 -4.59
N GLN A 203 32.09 -9.34 -4.93
CA GLN A 203 31.22 -8.19 -4.70
C GLN A 203 30.58 -8.18 -3.30
N THR A 204 31.27 -8.71 -2.28
CA THR A 204 30.81 -8.65 -0.89
C THR A 204 31.17 -7.31 -0.29
N ARG A 205 30.18 -6.67 0.34
CA ARG A 205 30.34 -5.40 1.06
C ARG A 205 29.95 -5.52 2.54
N VAL A 206 30.49 -4.63 3.36
CA VAL A 206 30.05 -4.41 4.74
C VAL A 206 29.36 -3.05 4.80
N GLU A 207 28.11 -3.00 5.22
CA GLU A 207 27.32 -1.79 5.32
C GLU A 207 26.90 -1.55 6.77
N MET A 208 27.08 -0.34 7.25
CA MET A 208 26.65 0.07 8.58
C MET A 208 25.14 0.37 8.58
N ALA A 209 24.44 -0.05 9.61
CA ALA A 209 23.05 0.30 9.83
C ALA A 209 22.78 0.48 11.33
N ASP A 210 22.10 1.55 11.69
CA ASP A 210 21.55 1.73 13.01
C ASP A 210 20.16 1.10 13.10
N VAL A 211 19.93 0.33 14.16
CA VAL A 211 18.62 -0.28 14.43
C VAL A 211 18.33 -0.06 15.91
N ALA A 212 17.39 0.83 16.19
CA ALA A 212 16.96 1.17 17.55
C ALA A 212 18.14 1.58 18.49
N GLY A 213 19.05 2.41 17.96
CA GLY A 213 20.22 2.91 18.71
C GLY A 213 21.37 1.91 18.81
N THR A 214 21.27 0.76 18.14
CA THR A 214 22.36 -0.22 18.06
C THR A 214 22.92 -0.24 16.65
N THR A 215 24.24 0.01 16.53
CA THR A 215 24.94 -0.05 15.24
C THR A 215 25.24 -1.51 14.87
N PHE A 216 24.81 -1.89 13.67
CA PHE A 216 25.11 -3.20 13.08
C PHE A 216 25.95 -3.05 11.82
N TRP A 217 26.90 -3.97 11.65
CA TRP A 217 27.68 -4.15 10.44
C TRP A 217 27.13 -5.34 9.66
N ARG A 218 26.47 -5.03 8.54
CA ARG A 218 25.75 -5.99 7.69
C ARG A 218 26.65 -6.47 6.57
N VAL A 219 26.81 -7.79 6.44
CA VAL A 219 27.57 -8.39 5.33
C VAL A 219 26.57 -8.75 4.22
N GLN A 220 26.82 -8.18 3.04
CA GLN A 220 25.93 -8.27 1.88
C GLN A 220 26.70 -8.67 0.64
N ILE A 221 26.18 -9.61 -0.13
CA ILE A 221 26.69 -10.11 -1.40
C ILE A 221 25.82 -9.55 -2.53
N GLY A 222 26.38 -9.12 -3.59
CA GLY A 222 25.72 -8.51 -4.76
C GLY A 222 26.53 -7.32 -5.26
N VAL A 223 26.11 -6.64 -6.30
CA VAL A 223 24.71 -6.31 -6.66
C VAL A 223 24.16 -7.33 -7.66
N TYR A 224 22.92 -7.73 -7.49
CA TYR A 224 22.16 -8.51 -8.47
C TYR A 224 21.21 -7.56 -9.20
N PRO A 225 21.20 -7.56 -10.55
CA PRO A 225 20.41 -6.61 -11.34
C PRO A 225 18.91 -6.90 -11.32
N THR A 226 18.52 -8.15 -10.97
CA THR A 226 17.11 -8.54 -10.89
C THR A 226 16.82 -9.32 -9.61
N LEU A 227 15.53 -9.34 -9.22
CA LEU A 227 15.10 -10.06 -8.03
C LEU A 227 15.30 -11.57 -8.15
N SER A 228 15.00 -12.18 -9.31
CA SER A 228 15.16 -13.63 -9.51
C SER A 228 16.62 -14.08 -9.39
N ARG A 229 17.57 -13.25 -9.86
CA ARG A 229 19.00 -13.53 -9.67
C ARG A 229 19.41 -13.46 -8.19
N ALA A 230 18.86 -12.50 -7.46
CA ALA A 230 19.10 -12.41 -6.02
C ALA A 230 18.47 -13.58 -5.26
N GLU A 231 17.29 -14.06 -5.67
CA GLU A 231 16.64 -15.24 -5.09
C GLU A 231 17.45 -16.51 -5.32
N THR A 232 17.90 -16.73 -6.56
CA THR A 232 18.78 -17.85 -6.90
C THR A 232 20.05 -17.83 -6.04
N ALA A 233 20.66 -16.65 -5.85
CA ALA A 233 21.85 -16.50 -5.04
C ALA A 233 21.55 -16.75 -3.55
N ARG A 234 20.44 -16.21 -3.04
CA ARG A 234 19.99 -16.45 -1.65
C ARG A 234 19.81 -17.94 -1.38
N ASP A 235 19.14 -18.67 -2.27
CA ASP A 235 18.82 -20.07 -2.07
C ASP A 235 20.10 -20.93 -2.01
N ARG A 236 21.09 -20.61 -2.84
CA ARG A 236 22.41 -21.23 -2.77
C ARG A 236 23.14 -20.92 -1.44
N LEU A 237 23.07 -19.66 -1.01
CA LEU A 237 23.73 -19.21 0.21
C LEU A 237 23.02 -19.68 1.47
N ALA A 238 21.71 -19.94 1.42
CA ALA A 238 20.91 -20.39 2.56
C ALA A 238 21.35 -21.76 3.09
N ALA A 239 22.00 -22.58 2.29
CA ALA A 239 22.59 -23.85 2.73
C ALA A 239 23.68 -23.63 3.82
N THR A 240 24.43 -22.53 3.73
CA THR A 240 25.49 -22.19 4.69
C THR A 240 25.06 -21.09 5.65
N TYR A 241 24.25 -20.14 5.18
CA TYR A 241 23.79 -18.96 5.93
C TYR A 241 22.27 -19.01 6.08
N THR A 242 21.77 -19.78 7.04
CA THR A 242 20.34 -20.08 7.24
C THR A 242 19.44 -18.83 7.40
N GLY A 243 20.03 -17.70 7.78
CA GLY A 243 19.33 -16.41 7.89
C GLY A 243 19.47 -15.49 6.68
N ALA A 244 19.97 -15.99 5.54
CA ALA A 244 20.17 -15.16 4.35
C ALA A 244 18.85 -14.61 3.80
N PHE A 245 18.82 -13.33 3.46
CA PHE A 245 17.66 -12.67 2.89
C PHE A 245 18.04 -11.55 1.92
N ILE A 246 17.11 -11.21 1.04
CA ILE A 246 17.32 -10.21 -0.01
C ILE A 246 16.96 -8.82 0.51
N LEU A 247 17.77 -7.85 0.10
CA LEU A 247 17.55 -6.41 0.29
C LEU A 247 17.53 -5.72 -1.07
N ASN A 248 16.65 -4.75 -1.24
CA ASN A 248 16.70 -3.81 -2.34
C ASN A 248 17.31 -2.49 -1.83
N SER A 249 18.32 -1.97 -2.54
CA SER A 249 19.03 -0.73 -2.15
C SER A 249 18.64 0.50 -2.97
N ARG A 250 17.52 0.42 -3.72
CA ARG A 250 16.98 1.62 -4.39
C ARG A 250 16.44 2.64 -3.42
#